data_6bb3242a5b8981b1052c65b079b39ceb
#
_entry.id   6bb3242a5b8981b1052c65b079b39ceb
#
_cell.length_a   1.000
_cell.length_b   1.000
_cell.length_c   1.000
_cell.angle_alpha   90.00
_cell.angle_beta   90.00
_cell.angle_gamma   90.00
#
_symmetry.space_group_name_H-M   'P 1'
#
loop_
_entity.id
_entity.type
_entity.pdbx_description
1 polymer ?
#
loop_
_entity_poly.entity_id
_entity_poly.type
_entity_poly.pdbx_seq_one_letter_code
_entity_poly.pdbx_strand_id
1 'polypeptide(L)'
;RTYVRSLCFILCKAVEDLYANGSIMLEHPVSKGYYCQLKLDRSIGLDDIHRIKQRMKEIIAEDLPFVRYEKHTTEVVELFRQKGMNDKVHLLETSDNLYSYYYTLGDTIDYYYGSLLPSTGYIHLFDLIKYYDGLLLQVPNRSNPDKLEEILKQEKMLEVFKEHRRWNQILGIGTVGDFNKACNAGYATELINVSEALQEKRISQIADEILHRNQKGQPVKLILISGPSSSGKTTFSKRLSVQLMANGLKPYPISLDDYFVNREDTPKDENGNYDYESLYALDLDFFNQQLQALIKGEEVELPRFNFTTCKREWSGKHLRGDDNMILILE
;
A
#
# COMPACT_ATOMS: atom_id res chain seq x y z
N ARG A 1 3.15 17.43 1.49
CA ARG A 1 4.24 16.53 1.04
C ARG A 1 5.62 17.06 1.46
N THR A 2 5.93 18.35 1.26
CA THR A 2 7.20 18.98 1.66
C THR A 2 7.48 18.84 3.16
N TYR A 3 6.50 19.16 4.02
CA TYR A 3 6.58 18.99 5.46
C TYR A 3 7.01 17.56 5.87
N VAL A 4 6.32 16.54 5.31
CA VAL A 4 6.61 15.14 5.62
C VAL A 4 8.03 14.74 5.21
N ARG A 5 8.48 15.13 4.00
CA ARG A 5 9.85 14.84 3.56
C ARG A 5 10.89 15.45 4.50
N SER A 6 10.68 16.71 4.90
CA SER A 6 11.58 17.38 5.85
C SER A 6 11.58 16.71 7.22
N LEU A 7 10.42 16.30 7.71
CA LEU A 7 10.30 15.55 8.96
C LEU A 7 11.00 14.18 8.88
N CYS A 8 10.90 13.48 7.75
CA CYS A 8 11.63 12.24 7.51
C CYS A 8 13.15 12.46 7.55
N PHE A 9 13.64 13.56 6.99
CA PHE A 9 15.07 13.87 7.03
C PHE A 9 15.55 14.17 8.45
N ILE A 10 14.75 14.90 9.25
CA ILE A 10 15.04 15.13 10.67
C ILE A 10 15.10 13.79 11.44
N LEU A 11 14.21 12.84 11.14
CA LEU A 11 14.23 11.52 11.75
C LEU A 11 15.51 10.75 11.37
N CYS A 12 15.91 10.76 10.10
CA CYS A 12 17.16 10.14 9.64
C CYS A 12 18.37 10.75 10.38
N LYS A 13 18.47 12.09 10.43
CA LYS A 13 19.53 12.77 11.17
C LYS A 13 19.53 12.41 12.66
N ALA A 14 18.38 12.40 13.31
CA ALA A 14 18.31 12.06 14.74
C ALA A 14 18.80 10.64 15.03
N VAL A 15 18.54 9.68 14.13
CA VAL A 15 19.06 8.33 14.25
C VAL A 15 20.58 8.29 14.02
N GLU A 16 21.08 8.98 12.98
CA GLU A 16 22.52 9.07 12.70
C GLU A 16 23.30 9.71 13.86
N ASP A 17 22.76 10.79 14.43
CA ASP A 17 23.37 11.48 15.59
C ASP A 17 23.47 10.58 16.85
N LEU A 18 22.50 9.69 17.07
CA LEU A 18 22.41 8.87 18.28
C LEU A 18 23.08 7.51 18.15
N TYR A 19 23.18 6.97 16.94
CA TYR A 19 23.60 5.59 16.70
C TYR A 19 24.54 5.51 15.50
N ALA A 20 25.85 5.41 15.75
CA ALA A 20 26.88 5.37 14.71
C ALA A 20 26.68 4.27 13.66
N ASN A 21 26.13 3.13 14.05
CA ASN A 21 25.82 1.99 13.17
C ASN A 21 24.29 1.80 13.00
N GLY A 22 23.49 2.75 13.46
CA GLY A 22 22.04 2.70 13.32
C GLY A 22 21.58 3.14 11.95
N SER A 23 20.52 2.52 11.44
CA SER A 23 19.85 2.98 10.25
C SER A 23 18.34 2.92 10.43
N ILE A 24 17.65 3.85 9.77
CA ILE A 24 16.19 3.87 9.75
C ILE A 24 15.72 3.78 8.31
N MET A 25 14.77 2.90 8.07
CA MET A 25 14.12 2.74 6.78
C MET A 25 12.67 3.20 6.91
N LEU A 26 12.31 4.21 6.14
CA LEU A 26 10.92 4.63 6.00
C LEU A 26 10.26 3.74 4.95
N GLU A 27 9.19 3.03 5.36
CA GLU A 27 8.59 2.02 4.50
C GLU A 27 7.25 2.47 3.92
N HIS A 28 6.17 2.17 4.60
CA HIS A 28 4.83 2.31 4.03
C HIS A 28 4.00 3.32 4.80
N PRO A 29 3.09 4.04 4.14
CA PRO A 29 2.05 4.78 4.85
C PRO A 29 1.09 3.78 5.53
N VAL A 30 1.01 3.85 6.84
CA VAL A 30 0.13 3.06 7.71
C VAL A 30 -0.46 4.00 8.74
N SER A 31 -1.72 3.78 9.13
CA SER A 31 -2.39 4.59 10.15
C SER A 31 -2.31 6.10 9.85
N LYS A 32 -2.37 6.46 8.54
CA LYS A 32 -2.18 7.83 8.04
C LYS A 32 -0.86 8.50 8.45
N GLY A 33 0.09 7.74 9.00
CA GLY A 33 1.48 8.09 9.26
C GLY A 33 2.43 7.27 8.40
N TYR A 34 3.69 7.12 8.82
CA TYR A 34 4.71 6.35 8.13
C TYR A 34 5.31 5.31 9.03
N TYR A 35 5.19 4.04 8.62
CA TYR A 35 5.86 2.94 9.31
C TYR A 35 7.35 2.99 8.99
N CYS A 36 8.17 2.91 10.05
CA CYS A 36 9.61 2.97 9.96
C CYS A 36 10.23 1.76 10.66
N GLN A 37 11.25 1.19 10.04
CA GLN A 37 12.09 0.17 10.66
C GLN A 37 13.41 0.78 11.10
N LEU A 38 13.66 0.77 12.39
CA LEU A 38 14.95 1.10 12.96
C LEU A 38 15.79 -0.19 13.05
N LYS A 39 17.02 -0.15 12.56
CA LYS A 39 18.01 -1.24 12.70
C LYS A 39 19.12 -0.78 13.61
N LEU A 40 19.30 -1.49 14.71
CA LEU A 40 20.39 -1.35 15.66
C LEU A 40 21.04 -2.71 15.85
N ASP A 41 22.25 -2.73 16.40
CA ASP A 41 22.97 -3.95 16.76
C ASP A 41 22.34 -4.71 17.96
N ARG A 42 21.22 -4.20 18.49
CA ARG A 42 20.45 -4.73 19.60
C ARG A 42 18.95 -4.52 19.43
N SER A 43 18.17 -5.14 20.31
CA SER A 43 16.73 -4.92 20.38
C SER A 43 16.37 -3.47 20.71
N ILE A 44 15.33 -2.96 20.06
CA ILE A 44 14.83 -1.59 20.22
C ILE A 44 13.88 -1.52 21.41
N GLY A 45 14.20 -0.68 22.41
CA GLY A 45 13.36 -0.39 23.56
C GLY A 45 12.52 0.89 23.40
N LEU A 46 11.63 1.14 24.36
CA LEU A 46 10.87 2.39 24.43
C LEU A 46 11.79 3.59 24.68
N ASP A 47 12.90 3.40 25.39
CA ASP A 47 13.88 4.46 25.64
C ASP A 47 14.54 4.94 24.35
N ASP A 48 14.77 4.06 23.38
CA ASP A 48 15.30 4.46 22.07
C ASP A 48 14.34 5.40 21.34
N ILE A 49 13.06 5.10 21.41
CA ILE A 49 12.03 5.93 20.78
C ILE A 49 11.98 7.31 21.43
N HIS A 50 12.01 7.36 22.75
CA HIS A 50 12.04 8.61 23.50
C HIS A 50 13.28 9.45 23.17
N ARG A 51 14.46 8.82 23.10
CA ARG A 51 15.72 9.50 22.74
C ARG A 51 15.69 10.05 21.34
N ILE A 52 15.23 9.25 20.36
CA ILE A 52 15.10 9.70 18.96
C ILE A 52 14.12 10.88 18.87
N LYS A 53 12.94 10.75 19.49
CA LYS A 53 11.94 11.82 19.52
C LYS A 53 12.48 13.09 20.18
N GLN A 54 13.23 12.97 21.25
CA GLN A 54 13.86 14.09 21.93
C GLN A 54 14.91 14.75 21.03
N ARG A 55 15.77 13.95 20.36
CA ARG A 55 16.78 14.49 19.45
C ARG A 55 16.14 15.20 18.25
N MET A 56 15.04 14.65 17.71
CA MET A 56 14.27 15.34 16.67
C MET A 56 13.79 16.73 17.11
N LYS A 57 13.28 16.85 18.35
CA LYS A 57 12.85 18.14 18.91
C LYS A 57 14.02 19.12 19.06
N GLU A 58 15.20 18.64 19.46
CA GLU A 58 16.42 19.46 19.57
C GLU A 58 16.84 19.99 18.19
N ILE A 59 16.90 19.11 17.17
CA ILE A 59 17.20 19.50 15.79
C ILE A 59 16.19 20.55 15.26
N ILE A 60 14.91 20.42 15.60
CA ILE A 60 13.88 21.40 15.24
C ILE A 60 14.15 22.75 15.95
N ALA A 61 14.48 22.72 17.22
CA ALA A 61 14.76 23.93 18.01
C ALA A 61 16.07 24.64 17.56
N GLU A 62 17.02 23.90 17.02
CA GLU A 62 18.25 24.44 16.42
C GLU A 62 17.99 25.23 15.11
N ASP A 63 16.82 25.09 14.51
CA ASP A 63 16.39 25.74 13.25
C ASP A 63 17.40 25.61 12.10
N LEU A 64 17.92 24.40 11.90
CA LEU A 64 18.95 24.12 10.90
C LEU A 64 18.39 24.23 9.47
N PRO A 65 19.13 24.84 8.52
CA PRO A 65 18.70 24.94 7.14
C PRO A 65 18.78 23.58 6.42
N PHE A 66 17.78 23.29 5.58
CA PHE A 66 17.87 22.24 4.56
C PHE A 66 18.53 22.83 3.31
N VAL A 67 19.78 22.46 3.05
CA VAL A 67 20.52 23.01 1.92
C VAL A 67 20.52 22.06 0.74
N ARG A 68 20.07 22.53 -0.42
CA ARG A 68 20.08 21.76 -1.67
C ARG A 68 21.35 22.06 -2.46
N TYR A 69 22.03 21.00 -2.86
CA TYR A 69 23.17 21.06 -3.77
C TYR A 69 22.84 20.32 -5.06
N GLU A 70 23.38 20.81 -6.17
CA GLU A 70 23.31 20.16 -7.47
C GLU A 70 24.73 20.01 -8.00
N LYS A 71 25.09 18.80 -8.41
CA LYS A 71 26.41 18.45 -8.92
C LYS A 71 26.30 17.44 -10.04
N HIS A 72 27.41 17.18 -10.74
CA HIS A 72 27.48 16.10 -11.70
C HIS A 72 27.12 14.76 -11.03
N THR A 73 26.31 13.94 -11.68
CA THR A 73 25.78 12.71 -11.06
C THR A 73 26.86 11.78 -10.56
N THR A 74 28.00 11.70 -11.27
CA THR A 74 29.15 10.89 -10.83
C THR A 74 29.74 11.35 -9.50
N GLU A 75 29.77 12.66 -9.25
CA GLU A 75 30.24 13.21 -7.96
C GLU A 75 29.27 12.91 -6.82
N VAL A 76 27.97 12.98 -7.10
CA VAL A 76 26.93 12.67 -6.11
C VAL A 76 26.92 11.18 -5.78
N VAL A 77 27.12 10.32 -6.77
CA VAL A 77 27.26 8.86 -6.58
C VAL A 77 28.46 8.55 -5.67
N GLU A 78 29.60 9.18 -5.92
CA GLU A 78 30.78 8.98 -5.08
C GLU A 78 30.58 9.45 -3.64
N LEU A 79 29.90 10.59 -3.45
CA LEU A 79 29.54 11.11 -2.14
C LEU A 79 28.66 10.13 -1.35
N PHE A 80 27.64 9.54 -1.98
CA PHE A 80 26.79 8.54 -1.34
C PHE A 80 27.52 7.22 -1.10
N ARG A 81 28.46 6.83 -1.99
CA ARG A 81 29.27 5.63 -1.80
C ARG A 81 30.16 5.75 -0.57
N GLN A 82 30.80 6.91 -0.35
CA GLN A 82 31.62 7.18 0.82
C GLN A 82 30.80 7.16 2.14
N LYS A 83 29.49 7.49 2.06
CA LYS A 83 28.55 7.40 3.18
C LYS A 83 27.91 6.02 3.34
N GLY A 84 28.22 5.04 2.48
CA GLY A 84 27.65 3.70 2.54
C GLY A 84 26.18 3.60 2.11
N MET A 85 25.64 4.62 1.44
CA MET A 85 24.24 4.69 1.01
C MET A 85 24.03 4.00 -0.34
N ASN A 86 24.21 2.68 -0.37
CA ASN A 86 24.20 1.87 -1.59
C ASN A 86 22.88 1.94 -2.36
N ASP A 87 21.75 2.12 -1.69
CA ASP A 87 20.44 2.30 -2.30
C ASP A 87 20.39 3.56 -3.19
N LYS A 88 21.00 4.66 -2.74
CA LYS A 88 21.12 5.92 -3.49
C LYS A 88 22.14 5.78 -4.63
N VAL A 89 23.27 5.10 -4.38
CA VAL A 89 24.27 4.79 -5.40
C VAL A 89 23.62 4.02 -6.55
N HIS A 90 22.92 2.91 -6.26
CA HIS A 90 22.25 2.10 -7.28
C HIS A 90 21.17 2.88 -8.04
N LEU A 91 20.42 3.73 -7.35
CA LEU A 91 19.41 4.58 -7.97
C LEU A 91 20.03 5.56 -8.96
N LEU A 92 21.08 6.27 -8.56
CA LEU A 92 21.70 7.32 -9.38
C LEU A 92 22.54 6.74 -10.53
N GLU A 93 23.23 5.62 -10.32
CA GLU A 93 23.97 4.91 -11.39
C GLU A 93 23.06 4.40 -12.51
N THR A 94 21.77 4.17 -12.21
CA THR A 94 20.77 3.71 -13.17
C THR A 94 19.88 4.83 -13.70
N SER A 95 20.17 6.07 -13.35
CA SER A 95 19.49 7.24 -13.90
C SER A 95 20.31 7.83 -15.05
N ASP A 96 19.62 8.30 -16.10
CA ASP A 96 20.25 8.97 -17.25
C ASP A 96 20.52 10.46 -16.99
N ASN A 97 20.43 10.91 -15.71
CA ASN A 97 20.60 12.29 -15.36
C ASN A 97 22.10 12.70 -15.36
N LEU A 98 22.46 13.72 -16.12
CA LEU A 98 23.81 14.28 -16.11
C LEU A 98 24.13 14.99 -14.78
N TYR A 99 23.16 15.67 -14.20
CA TYR A 99 23.23 16.33 -12.91
C TYR A 99 22.21 15.74 -11.96
N SER A 100 22.62 15.59 -10.70
CA SER A 100 21.77 15.13 -9.60
C SER A 100 21.87 16.09 -8.43
N TYR A 101 20.79 16.22 -7.68
CA TYR A 101 20.77 17.02 -6.48
C TYR A 101 20.64 16.16 -5.23
N TYR A 102 21.14 16.69 -4.14
CA TYR A 102 21.01 16.10 -2.81
C TYR A 102 20.78 17.21 -1.79
N TYR A 103 20.34 16.84 -0.62
CA TYR A 103 20.15 17.78 0.48
C TYR A 103 21.12 17.47 1.61
N THR A 104 21.49 18.52 2.35
CA THR A 104 22.21 18.40 3.61
C THR A 104 21.38 18.99 4.74
N LEU A 105 21.51 18.38 5.91
CA LEU A 105 21.00 18.85 7.19
C LEU A 105 22.14 18.71 8.22
N GLY A 106 22.89 19.82 8.44
CA GLY A 106 24.17 19.73 9.13
C GLY A 106 25.14 18.84 8.35
N ASP A 107 25.65 17.80 8.99
CA ASP A 107 26.59 16.81 8.44
C ASP A 107 25.91 15.57 7.80
N THR A 108 24.59 15.44 7.97
CA THR A 108 23.79 14.38 7.34
C THR A 108 23.43 14.78 5.90
N ILE A 109 23.50 13.80 4.99
CA ILE A 109 23.12 13.98 3.58
C ILE A 109 22.05 12.99 3.20
N ASP A 110 21.14 13.37 2.30
CA ASP A 110 20.18 12.42 1.70
C ASP A 110 19.61 12.93 0.36
N TYR A 111 18.89 12.05 -0.33
CA TYR A 111 18.26 12.29 -1.62
C TYR A 111 16.74 12.30 -1.50
N TYR A 112 16.10 13.38 -1.94
CA TYR A 112 14.64 13.52 -1.89
C TYR A 112 14.05 13.97 -3.23
N TYR A 113 13.00 13.32 -3.69
CA TYR A 113 12.22 13.77 -4.84
C TYR A 113 11.38 14.99 -4.47
N GLY A 114 11.85 16.18 -4.85
CA GLY A 114 11.17 17.45 -4.65
C GLY A 114 11.66 18.24 -3.43
N SER A 115 11.05 19.41 -3.22
CA SER A 115 11.52 20.40 -2.25
C SER A 115 11.34 19.95 -0.80
N LEU A 116 12.26 20.39 0.04
CA LEU A 116 12.15 20.39 1.50
C LEU A 116 11.73 21.79 2.01
N LEU A 117 11.45 21.90 3.28
CA LEU A 117 11.22 23.18 3.97
C LEU A 117 12.52 24.00 3.99
N PRO A 118 12.45 25.32 4.23
CA PRO A 118 13.65 26.13 4.34
C PRO A 118 14.56 25.71 5.50
N SER A 119 13.98 25.41 6.67
CA SER A 119 14.70 24.96 7.86
C SER A 119 13.86 24.04 8.73
N THR A 120 14.49 23.43 9.73
CA THR A 120 13.84 22.50 10.65
C THR A 120 12.81 23.17 11.55
N GLY A 121 12.97 24.47 11.85
CA GLY A 121 12.05 25.25 12.67
C GLY A 121 10.62 25.39 12.12
N TYR A 122 10.42 25.10 10.83
CA TYR A 122 9.05 25.03 10.25
C TYR A 122 8.28 23.79 10.64
N ILE A 123 8.90 22.81 11.29
CA ILE A 123 8.23 21.62 11.83
C ILE A 123 7.68 21.93 13.22
N HIS A 124 6.37 21.94 13.37
CA HIS A 124 5.70 22.30 14.63
C HIS A 124 4.93 21.14 15.27
N LEU A 125 4.55 20.12 14.49
CA LEU A 125 3.73 19.03 14.99
C LEU A 125 4.14 17.69 14.38
N PHE A 126 4.52 16.75 15.24
CA PHE A 126 4.77 15.35 14.90
C PHE A 126 4.75 14.49 16.17
N ASP A 127 4.65 13.20 16.00
CA ASP A 127 4.96 12.23 17.05
C ASP A 127 5.72 11.03 16.49
N LEU A 128 6.44 10.32 17.34
CA LEU A 128 7.14 9.07 17.07
C LEU A 128 6.79 8.09 18.17
N ILE A 129 6.14 6.99 17.79
CA ILE A 129 5.65 5.99 18.75
C ILE A 129 6.03 4.59 18.34
N LYS A 130 5.98 3.66 19.30
CA LYS A 130 6.06 2.22 19.02
C LYS A 130 4.84 1.78 18.23
N TYR A 131 5.06 1.05 17.13
CA TYR A 131 4.00 0.48 16.34
C TYR A 131 4.39 -0.93 15.92
N TYR A 132 3.78 -1.94 16.55
CA TYR A 132 4.14 -3.35 16.42
C TYR A 132 5.66 -3.57 16.67
N ASP A 133 6.37 -4.12 15.68
CA ASP A 133 7.82 -4.38 15.71
C ASP A 133 8.68 -3.20 15.22
N GLY A 134 8.06 -2.12 14.74
CA GLY A 134 8.72 -0.90 14.26
C GLY A 134 8.28 0.35 14.97
N LEU A 135 8.36 1.46 14.26
CA LEU A 135 7.97 2.80 14.69
C LEU A 135 6.92 3.37 13.74
N LEU A 136 6.05 4.21 14.27
CA LEU A 136 5.14 5.04 13.47
C LEU A 136 5.54 6.51 13.63
N LEU A 137 5.94 7.13 12.52
CA LEU A 137 6.10 8.57 12.43
C LEU A 137 4.73 9.18 12.13
N GLN A 138 4.14 9.84 13.13
CA GLN A 138 2.87 10.54 12.99
C GLN A 138 3.09 11.93 12.39
N VAL A 139 2.18 12.31 11.52
CA VAL A 139 2.22 13.59 10.79
C VAL A 139 0.92 14.35 11.03
N PRO A 140 0.90 15.68 10.80
CA PRO A 140 -0.31 16.47 10.89
C PRO A 140 -1.42 15.95 9.96
N ASN A 141 -2.65 16.01 10.45
CA ASN A 141 -3.83 15.70 9.66
C ASN A 141 -3.96 16.70 8.49
N ARG A 142 -4.30 16.18 7.30
CA ARG A 142 -4.36 17.00 6.08
C ARG A 142 -5.47 18.05 6.11
N SER A 143 -6.59 17.72 6.74
CA SER A 143 -7.76 18.63 6.84
C SER A 143 -7.69 19.51 8.08
N ASN A 144 -6.90 19.14 9.09
CA ASN A 144 -6.69 19.93 10.30
C ASN A 144 -5.20 19.84 10.72
N PRO A 145 -4.33 20.71 10.17
CA PRO A 145 -2.88 20.65 10.39
C PRO A 145 -2.43 20.86 11.85
N ASP A 146 -3.29 21.36 12.70
CA ASP A 146 -3.01 21.58 14.14
C ASP A 146 -3.24 20.33 14.99
N LYS A 147 -3.64 19.21 14.37
CA LYS A 147 -3.85 17.93 15.04
C LYS A 147 -3.09 16.80 14.35
N LEU A 148 -2.63 15.84 15.15
CA LEU A 148 -2.12 14.59 14.62
C LEU A 148 -3.26 13.68 14.15
N GLU A 149 -2.96 12.78 13.22
CA GLU A 149 -3.87 11.73 12.82
C GLU A 149 -4.10 10.73 13.98
N GLU A 150 -5.30 10.18 14.04
CA GLU A 150 -5.61 9.11 14.99
C GLU A 150 -4.86 7.82 14.64
N ILE A 151 -4.43 7.10 15.68
CA ILE A 151 -3.71 5.85 15.50
C ILE A 151 -4.72 4.74 15.20
N LEU A 152 -4.60 4.16 14.03
CA LEU A 152 -5.37 3.00 13.61
C LEU A 152 -4.52 1.73 13.72
N LYS A 153 -5.04 0.70 14.39
CA LYS A 153 -4.42 -0.61 14.42
C LYS A 153 -4.73 -1.34 13.11
N GLN A 154 -3.74 -1.45 12.22
CA GLN A 154 -3.87 -2.06 10.90
C GLN A 154 -2.94 -3.26 10.75
N GLU A 155 -3.07 -4.24 11.64
CA GLU A 155 -2.21 -5.41 11.72
C GLU A 155 -2.19 -6.21 10.40
N LYS A 156 -3.36 -6.50 9.84
CA LYS A 156 -3.46 -7.25 8.57
C LYS A 156 -2.76 -6.52 7.41
N MET A 157 -2.90 -5.20 7.34
CA MET A 157 -2.23 -4.39 6.32
C MET A 157 -0.70 -4.43 6.52
N LEU A 158 -0.23 -4.32 7.75
CA LEU A 158 1.20 -4.43 8.07
C LEU A 158 1.77 -5.80 7.68
N GLU A 159 1.05 -6.88 7.94
CA GLU A 159 1.45 -8.24 7.55
C GLU A 159 1.57 -8.38 6.01
N VAL A 160 0.65 -7.80 5.25
CA VAL A 160 0.73 -7.77 3.78
C VAL A 160 1.98 -7.02 3.31
N PHE A 161 2.30 -5.87 3.90
CA PHE A 161 3.54 -5.14 3.58
C PHE A 161 4.80 -5.94 3.93
N LYS A 162 4.81 -6.67 5.05
CA LYS A 162 5.92 -7.57 5.42
C LYS A 162 6.08 -8.72 4.42
N GLU A 163 4.96 -9.30 3.95
CA GLU A 163 4.96 -10.33 2.93
C GLU A 163 5.56 -9.81 1.62
N HIS A 164 5.13 -8.64 1.15
CA HIS A 164 5.70 -8.00 -0.04
C HIS A 164 7.19 -7.72 0.09
N ARG A 165 7.64 -7.26 1.26
CA ARG A 165 9.07 -7.07 1.51
C ARG A 165 9.84 -8.38 1.41
N ARG A 166 9.32 -9.46 1.99
CA ARG A 166 9.92 -10.79 1.87
C ARG A 166 10.02 -11.24 0.42
N TRP A 167 9.01 -10.97 -0.40
CA TRP A 167 9.05 -11.26 -1.83
C TRP A 167 10.15 -10.45 -2.53
N ASN A 168 10.26 -9.16 -2.26
CA ASN A 168 11.32 -8.32 -2.80
C ASN A 168 12.73 -8.81 -2.41
N GLN A 169 12.89 -9.30 -1.17
CA GLN A 169 14.14 -9.93 -0.72
C GLN A 169 14.46 -11.22 -1.48
N ILE A 170 13.48 -12.08 -1.73
CA ILE A 170 13.63 -13.30 -2.53
C ILE A 170 14.07 -12.95 -3.96
N LEU A 171 13.52 -11.87 -4.52
CA LEU A 171 13.85 -11.38 -5.86
C LEU A 171 15.18 -10.61 -5.92
N GLY A 172 15.77 -10.26 -4.77
CA GLY A 172 16.98 -9.43 -4.70
C GLY A 172 16.76 -7.97 -5.12
N ILE A 173 15.52 -7.47 -5.06
CA ILE A 173 15.10 -6.12 -5.47
C ILE A 173 14.57 -5.33 -4.27
N GLY A 174 15.46 -5.04 -3.32
CA GLY A 174 15.09 -4.30 -2.11
C GLY A 174 14.77 -2.81 -2.35
N THR A 175 15.29 -2.23 -3.41
CA THR A 175 15.16 -0.81 -3.76
C THR A 175 14.87 -0.61 -5.25
N VAL A 176 14.44 0.60 -5.63
CA VAL A 176 14.23 0.97 -7.04
C VAL A 176 15.55 0.87 -7.83
N GLY A 177 16.67 1.23 -7.21
CA GLY A 177 17.99 1.11 -7.84
C GLY A 177 18.37 -0.34 -8.13
N ASP A 178 18.09 -1.27 -7.21
CA ASP A 178 18.30 -2.72 -7.44
C ASP A 178 17.42 -3.24 -8.58
N PHE A 179 16.15 -2.82 -8.59
CA PHE A 179 15.22 -3.17 -9.66
C PHE A 179 15.72 -2.68 -11.03
N ASN A 180 16.12 -1.42 -11.12
CA ASN A 180 16.67 -0.85 -12.35
C ASN A 180 17.93 -1.60 -12.82
N LYS A 181 18.86 -1.93 -11.90
CA LYS A 181 20.06 -2.73 -12.22
C LYS A 181 19.69 -4.10 -12.78
N ALA A 182 18.73 -4.77 -12.16
CA ALA A 182 18.29 -6.08 -12.64
C ALA A 182 17.66 -5.99 -14.04
N CYS A 183 16.83 -4.97 -14.30
CA CYS A 183 16.25 -4.74 -15.62
C CYS A 183 17.31 -4.44 -16.67
N ASN A 184 18.29 -3.57 -16.36
CA ASN A 184 19.39 -3.22 -17.26
C ASN A 184 20.31 -4.43 -17.55
N ALA A 185 20.42 -5.37 -16.60
CA ALA A 185 21.15 -6.63 -16.78
C ALA A 185 20.38 -7.70 -17.56
N GLY A 186 19.13 -7.43 -18.00
CA GLY A 186 18.32 -8.35 -18.79
C GLY A 186 17.43 -9.30 -17.98
N TYR A 187 17.35 -9.18 -16.65
CA TYR A 187 16.57 -10.07 -15.76
C TYR A 187 15.09 -9.72 -15.65
N ALA A 188 14.57 -8.78 -16.46
CA ALA A 188 13.18 -8.34 -16.37
C ALA A 188 12.16 -9.48 -16.50
N THR A 189 12.40 -10.41 -17.44
CA THR A 189 11.52 -11.57 -17.67
C THR A 189 11.50 -12.52 -16.45
N GLU A 190 12.67 -12.79 -15.87
CA GLU A 190 12.74 -13.62 -14.65
C GLU A 190 12.02 -12.96 -13.49
N LEU A 191 12.18 -11.66 -13.30
CA LEU A 191 11.46 -10.91 -12.24
C LEU A 191 9.95 -11.00 -12.41
N ILE A 192 9.44 -10.86 -13.64
CA ILE A 192 8.02 -11.02 -13.96
C ILE A 192 7.57 -12.44 -13.61
N ASN A 193 8.25 -13.46 -14.12
CA ASN A 193 7.87 -14.86 -13.93
C ASN A 193 7.85 -15.24 -12.44
N VAL A 194 8.86 -14.83 -11.66
CA VAL A 194 8.90 -15.13 -10.22
C VAL A 194 7.82 -14.35 -9.46
N SER A 195 7.55 -13.10 -9.83
CA SER A 195 6.47 -12.30 -9.22
C SER A 195 5.10 -12.92 -9.47
N GLU A 196 4.84 -13.38 -10.71
CA GLU A 196 3.61 -14.08 -11.06
C GLU A 196 3.48 -15.42 -10.32
N ALA A 197 4.56 -16.18 -10.21
CA ALA A 197 4.57 -17.44 -9.48
C ALA A 197 4.30 -17.24 -7.97
N LEU A 198 4.86 -16.20 -7.35
CA LEU A 198 4.60 -15.85 -5.94
C LEU A 198 3.15 -15.46 -5.75
N GLN A 199 2.57 -14.67 -6.66
CA GLN A 199 1.17 -14.27 -6.62
C GLN A 199 0.25 -15.49 -6.78
N GLU A 200 0.50 -16.36 -7.76
CA GLU A 200 -0.30 -17.55 -8.00
C GLU A 200 -0.25 -18.52 -6.81
N LYS A 201 0.95 -18.70 -6.23
CA LYS A 201 1.12 -19.48 -5.00
C LYS A 201 0.25 -18.94 -3.86
N ARG A 202 0.16 -17.60 -3.71
CA ARG A 202 -0.66 -16.99 -2.67
C ARG A 202 -2.16 -17.21 -2.94
N ILE A 203 -2.60 -17.10 -4.18
CA ILE A 203 -3.99 -17.36 -4.57
C ILE A 203 -4.36 -18.82 -4.30
N SER A 204 -3.47 -19.77 -4.65
CA SER A 204 -3.64 -21.18 -4.34
C SER A 204 -3.77 -21.43 -2.84
N GLN A 205 -2.92 -20.83 -2.01
CA GLN A 205 -3.03 -20.95 -0.56
C GLN A 205 -4.38 -20.46 -0.01
N ILE A 206 -4.93 -19.39 -0.57
CA ILE A 206 -6.28 -18.90 -0.19
C ILE A 206 -7.35 -19.92 -0.56
N ALA A 207 -7.26 -20.51 -1.74
CA ALA A 207 -8.21 -21.56 -2.17
C ALA A 207 -8.12 -22.81 -1.30
N ASP A 208 -6.90 -23.21 -0.91
CA ASP A 208 -6.66 -24.35 0.00
C ASP A 208 -7.22 -24.08 1.41
N GLU A 209 -7.07 -22.86 1.92
CA GLU A 209 -7.66 -22.44 3.19
C GLU A 209 -9.19 -22.54 3.17
N ILE A 210 -9.83 -22.09 2.07
CA ILE A 210 -11.27 -22.16 1.88
C ILE A 210 -11.72 -23.63 1.87
N LEU A 211 -11.03 -24.49 1.11
CA LEU A 211 -11.31 -25.92 1.08
C LEU A 211 -11.20 -26.55 2.48
N HIS A 212 -10.13 -26.24 3.20
CA HIS A 212 -9.90 -26.75 4.55
C HIS A 212 -10.99 -26.32 5.54
N ARG A 213 -11.46 -25.08 5.48
CA ARG A 213 -12.60 -24.61 6.28
C ARG A 213 -13.88 -25.38 5.97
N ASN A 214 -14.16 -25.62 4.68
CA ASN A 214 -15.32 -26.38 4.25
C ASN A 214 -15.27 -27.82 4.81
N GLN A 215 -14.10 -28.46 4.76
CA GLN A 215 -13.89 -29.81 5.30
C GLN A 215 -14.07 -29.88 6.83
N LYS A 216 -13.82 -28.81 7.54
CA LYS A 216 -14.00 -28.65 8.99
C LYS A 216 -15.45 -28.31 9.40
N GLY A 217 -16.39 -28.29 8.48
CA GLY A 217 -17.79 -27.97 8.78
C GLY A 217 -18.03 -26.45 8.93
N GLN A 218 -17.13 -25.62 8.44
CA GLN A 218 -17.26 -24.15 8.40
C GLN A 218 -17.29 -23.67 6.95
N PRO A 219 -18.33 -23.99 6.18
CA PRO A 219 -18.35 -23.75 4.75
C PRO A 219 -18.31 -22.25 4.43
N VAL A 220 -17.43 -21.89 3.50
CA VAL A 220 -17.37 -20.55 2.94
C VAL A 220 -18.37 -20.48 1.79
N LYS A 221 -19.41 -19.66 1.95
CA LYS A 221 -20.45 -19.44 0.93
C LYS A 221 -20.23 -18.15 0.16
N LEU A 222 -19.49 -17.20 0.74
CA LEU A 222 -19.31 -15.86 0.22
C LEU A 222 -17.86 -15.42 0.37
N ILE A 223 -17.28 -14.90 -0.72
CA ILE A 223 -15.97 -14.27 -0.75
C ILE A 223 -16.17 -12.82 -1.21
N LEU A 224 -15.67 -11.87 -0.42
CA LEU A 224 -15.73 -10.45 -0.75
C LEU A 224 -14.34 -9.98 -1.16
N ILE A 225 -14.22 -9.38 -2.35
CA ILE A 225 -12.98 -8.82 -2.88
C ILE A 225 -13.13 -7.31 -2.97
N SER A 226 -12.42 -6.61 -2.13
CA SER A 226 -12.42 -5.14 -2.08
C SER A 226 -11.06 -4.57 -2.49
N GLY A 227 -11.09 -3.43 -3.14
CA GLY A 227 -9.89 -2.69 -3.55
C GLY A 227 -10.25 -1.47 -4.39
N PRO A 228 -9.32 -0.52 -4.56
CA PRO A 228 -9.55 0.69 -5.35
C PRO A 228 -9.77 0.34 -6.83
N SER A 229 -10.26 1.33 -7.59
CA SER A 229 -10.39 1.19 -9.05
C SER A 229 -9.04 0.79 -9.68
N SER A 230 -9.08 -0.03 -10.70
CA SER A 230 -7.90 -0.54 -11.43
C SER A 230 -6.88 -1.31 -10.58
N SER A 231 -7.25 -1.80 -9.38
CA SER A 231 -6.36 -2.60 -8.51
C SER A 231 -6.22 -4.06 -8.94
N GLY A 232 -6.97 -4.51 -9.95
CA GLY A 232 -6.92 -5.88 -10.44
C GLY A 232 -7.90 -6.83 -9.74
N LYS A 233 -8.96 -6.33 -9.07
CA LYS A 233 -9.99 -7.15 -8.41
C LYS A 233 -10.53 -8.26 -9.33
N THR A 234 -10.97 -7.91 -10.53
CA THR A 234 -11.53 -8.85 -11.51
C THR A 234 -10.50 -9.92 -11.95
N THR A 235 -9.23 -9.53 -12.13
CA THR A 235 -8.16 -10.49 -12.45
C THR A 235 -7.93 -11.45 -11.28
N PHE A 236 -7.90 -10.94 -10.06
CA PHE A 236 -7.75 -11.76 -8.85
C PHE A 236 -8.95 -12.70 -8.67
N SER A 237 -10.19 -12.22 -8.82
CA SER A 237 -11.41 -12.99 -8.77
C SER A 237 -11.39 -14.17 -9.75
N LYS A 238 -11.01 -13.93 -11.00
CA LYS A 238 -10.89 -14.97 -12.03
C LYS A 238 -9.82 -16.02 -11.69
N ARG A 239 -8.64 -15.59 -11.25
CA ARG A 239 -7.55 -16.50 -10.85
C ARG A 239 -7.95 -17.33 -9.62
N LEU A 240 -8.56 -16.70 -8.62
CA LEU A 240 -9.07 -17.42 -7.45
C LEU A 240 -10.14 -18.44 -7.83
N SER A 241 -11.05 -18.07 -8.74
CA SER A 241 -12.07 -19.00 -9.25
C SER A 241 -11.43 -20.25 -9.88
N VAL A 242 -10.36 -20.10 -10.66
CA VAL A 242 -9.63 -21.24 -11.24
C VAL A 242 -9.07 -22.16 -10.15
N GLN A 243 -8.45 -21.60 -9.12
CA GLN A 243 -7.89 -22.39 -8.00
C GLN A 243 -8.97 -23.07 -7.17
N LEU A 244 -10.11 -22.42 -6.94
CA LEU A 244 -11.26 -23.02 -6.27
C LEU A 244 -11.85 -24.19 -7.08
N MET A 245 -11.97 -24.04 -8.42
CA MET A 245 -12.39 -25.14 -9.30
C MET A 245 -11.40 -26.30 -9.29
N ALA A 246 -10.10 -26.04 -9.26
CA ALA A 246 -9.06 -27.06 -9.13
C ALA A 246 -9.18 -27.84 -7.81
N ASN A 247 -9.71 -27.21 -6.75
CA ASN A 247 -10.03 -27.84 -5.48
C ASN A 247 -11.43 -28.48 -5.45
N GLY A 248 -12.13 -28.61 -6.59
CA GLY A 248 -13.47 -29.23 -6.69
C GLY A 248 -14.62 -28.36 -6.18
N LEU A 249 -14.39 -27.07 -5.93
CA LEU A 249 -15.40 -26.12 -5.49
C LEU A 249 -16.07 -25.43 -6.69
N LYS A 250 -17.24 -24.83 -6.49
CA LYS A 250 -18.04 -24.16 -7.53
C LYS A 250 -18.07 -22.64 -7.29
N PRO A 251 -17.03 -21.87 -7.68
CA PRO A 251 -17.04 -20.43 -7.56
C PRO A 251 -17.96 -19.79 -8.59
N TYR A 252 -18.63 -18.73 -8.18
CA TYR A 252 -19.46 -17.92 -9.06
C TYR A 252 -19.17 -16.42 -8.83
N PRO A 253 -18.44 -15.76 -9.74
CA PRO A 253 -18.15 -14.35 -9.62
C PRO A 253 -19.37 -13.50 -10.00
N ILE A 254 -19.68 -12.50 -9.17
CA ILE A 254 -20.70 -11.46 -9.37
C ILE A 254 -20.02 -10.12 -9.21
N SER A 255 -20.15 -9.24 -10.22
CA SER A 255 -19.68 -7.86 -10.13
C SER A 255 -20.74 -6.98 -9.49
N LEU A 256 -20.38 -6.24 -8.46
CA LEU A 256 -21.26 -5.22 -7.87
C LEU A 256 -21.55 -4.08 -8.83
N ASP A 257 -20.67 -3.84 -9.81
CA ASP A 257 -20.89 -2.84 -10.86
C ASP A 257 -22.15 -3.11 -11.69
N ASP A 258 -22.62 -4.37 -11.76
CA ASP A 258 -23.86 -4.72 -12.45
C ASP A 258 -25.13 -4.34 -11.64
N TYR A 259 -24.97 -3.92 -10.38
CA TYR A 259 -26.06 -3.54 -9.49
C TYR A 259 -26.21 -2.02 -9.29
N PHE A 260 -25.56 -1.20 -10.10
CA PHE A 260 -25.78 0.25 -10.05
C PHE A 260 -27.26 0.60 -10.29
N VAL A 261 -27.73 1.62 -9.59
CA VAL A 261 -29.02 2.28 -9.90
C VAL A 261 -28.90 3.02 -11.24
N ASN A 262 -30.05 3.33 -11.88
CA ASN A 262 -29.99 4.14 -13.09
C ASN A 262 -29.43 5.54 -12.80
N ARG A 263 -28.93 6.21 -13.82
CA ARG A 263 -28.27 7.52 -13.68
C ARG A 263 -29.11 8.55 -12.92
N GLU A 264 -30.40 8.59 -13.21
CA GLU A 264 -31.35 9.52 -12.57
C GLU A 264 -31.48 9.32 -11.07
N ASP A 265 -31.24 8.07 -10.59
CA ASP A 265 -31.37 7.67 -9.18
C ASP A 265 -30.03 7.70 -8.45
N THR A 266 -28.91 7.96 -9.17
CA THR A 266 -27.57 8.02 -8.57
C THR A 266 -27.47 9.22 -7.60
N PRO A 267 -26.98 9.02 -6.37
CA PRO A 267 -26.74 10.12 -5.43
C PRO A 267 -25.87 11.23 -6.02
N LYS A 268 -26.03 12.45 -5.51
CA LYS A 268 -25.19 13.58 -5.91
C LYS A 268 -24.30 14.03 -4.77
N ASP A 269 -23.10 14.45 -5.11
CA ASP A 269 -22.14 15.05 -4.19
C ASP A 269 -22.58 16.48 -3.76
N GLU A 270 -21.81 17.12 -2.87
CA GLU A 270 -22.06 18.48 -2.39
C GLU A 270 -22.05 19.54 -3.51
N ASN A 271 -21.44 19.23 -4.65
CA ASN A 271 -21.34 20.11 -5.82
C ASN A 271 -22.45 19.83 -6.87
N GLY A 272 -23.33 18.86 -6.61
CA GLY A 272 -24.42 18.47 -7.51
C GLY A 272 -24.01 17.51 -8.63
N ASN A 273 -22.79 16.95 -8.63
CA ASN A 273 -22.36 15.92 -9.56
C ASN A 273 -22.80 14.55 -9.09
N TYR A 274 -23.00 13.61 -10.01
CA TYR A 274 -23.30 12.22 -9.64
C TYR A 274 -22.14 11.57 -8.90
N ASP A 275 -22.42 11.01 -7.73
CA ASP A 275 -21.45 10.32 -6.87
C ASP A 275 -21.55 8.80 -7.05
N TYR A 276 -20.80 8.27 -7.99
CA TYR A 276 -20.74 6.83 -8.25
C TYR A 276 -19.91 6.05 -7.23
N GLU A 277 -19.17 6.73 -6.36
CA GLU A 277 -18.41 6.11 -5.26
C GLU A 277 -19.29 5.96 -3.99
N SER A 278 -20.48 6.55 -3.99
CA SER A 278 -21.45 6.38 -2.90
C SER A 278 -21.93 4.93 -2.83
N LEU A 279 -22.05 4.39 -1.61
CA LEU A 279 -22.68 3.10 -1.39
C LEU A 279 -24.11 3.02 -1.96
N TYR A 280 -24.83 4.14 -1.93
CA TYR A 280 -26.21 4.25 -2.44
C TYR A 280 -26.29 4.43 -3.97
N ALA A 281 -25.16 4.45 -4.66
CA ALA A 281 -25.13 4.29 -6.12
C ALA A 281 -25.44 2.84 -6.52
N LEU A 282 -25.35 1.90 -5.59
CA LEU A 282 -25.77 0.50 -5.75
C LEU A 282 -27.21 0.32 -5.26
N ASP A 283 -27.97 -0.51 -5.98
CA ASP A 283 -29.29 -0.98 -5.56
C ASP A 283 -29.14 -2.06 -4.50
N LEU A 284 -28.89 -1.66 -3.27
CA LEU A 284 -28.63 -2.56 -2.15
C LEU A 284 -29.78 -3.49 -1.83
N ASP A 285 -31.00 -3.01 -1.96
CA ASP A 285 -32.19 -3.81 -1.66
C ASP A 285 -32.35 -4.93 -2.69
N PHE A 286 -32.24 -4.61 -3.96
CA PHE A 286 -32.29 -5.61 -5.03
C PHE A 286 -31.14 -6.61 -4.94
N PHE A 287 -29.91 -6.13 -4.71
CA PHE A 287 -28.74 -6.98 -4.52
C PHE A 287 -28.94 -7.95 -3.35
N ASN A 288 -29.41 -7.46 -2.19
CA ASN A 288 -29.65 -8.28 -1.02
C ASN A 288 -30.76 -9.30 -1.25
N GLN A 289 -31.82 -8.96 -1.97
CA GLN A 289 -32.88 -9.90 -2.33
C GLN A 289 -32.33 -11.04 -3.18
N GLN A 290 -31.55 -10.74 -4.23
CA GLN A 290 -30.93 -11.76 -5.08
C GLN A 290 -29.94 -12.64 -4.31
N LEU A 291 -29.10 -12.01 -3.48
CA LEU A 291 -28.14 -12.75 -2.64
C LEU A 291 -28.86 -13.74 -1.70
N GLN A 292 -29.94 -13.30 -1.05
CA GLN A 292 -30.72 -14.17 -0.18
C GLN A 292 -31.40 -15.31 -0.95
N ALA A 293 -31.94 -15.05 -2.14
CA ALA A 293 -32.54 -16.07 -2.98
C ALA A 293 -31.49 -17.11 -3.39
N LEU A 294 -30.31 -16.70 -3.82
CA LEU A 294 -29.22 -17.63 -4.14
C LEU A 294 -28.77 -18.47 -2.95
N ILE A 295 -28.66 -17.89 -1.76
CA ILE A 295 -28.30 -18.63 -0.54
C ILE A 295 -29.37 -19.67 -0.17
N LYS A 296 -30.65 -19.41 -0.48
CA LYS A 296 -31.76 -20.37 -0.27
C LYS A 296 -31.88 -21.43 -1.36
N GLY A 297 -31.07 -21.39 -2.42
CA GLY A 297 -31.12 -22.30 -3.55
C GLY A 297 -32.16 -21.95 -4.61
N GLU A 298 -32.70 -20.74 -4.57
CA GLU A 298 -33.64 -20.21 -5.56
C GLU A 298 -32.89 -19.75 -6.83
N GLU A 299 -33.62 -19.59 -7.93
CA GLU A 299 -33.09 -19.12 -9.18
C GLU A 299 -33.32 -17.60 -9.32
N VAL A 300 -32.31 -16.87 -9.78
CA VAL A 300 -32.38 -15.44 -10.05
C VAL A 300 -31.87 -15.13 -11.46
N GLU A 301 -32.44 -14.13 -12.11
CA GLU A 301 -31.85 -13.55 -13.31
C GLU A 301 -30.86 -12.45 -12.93
N LEU A 302 -29.61 -12.56 -13.43
CA LEU A 302 -28.56 -11.62 -13.10
C LEU A 302 -28.70 -10.34 -13.92
N PRO A 303 -28.61 -9.16 -13.29
CA PRO A 303 -28.59 -7.90 -14.00
C PRO A 303 -27.26 -7.70 -14.73
N ARG A 304 -27.26 -6.71 -15.62
CA ARG A 304 -26.06 -6.14 -16.23
C ARG A 304 -26.22 -4.64 -16.27
N PHE A 305 -25.19 -3.90 -15.86
CA PHE A 305 -25.18 -2.46 -16.00
C PHE A 305 -24.50 -2.04 -17.30
N ASN A 306 -25.22 -1.25 -18.10
CA ASN A 306 -24.69 -0.68 -19.34
C ASN A 306 -24.13 0.71 -19.07
N PHE A 307 -22.79 0.82 -18.96
CA PHE A 307 -22.11 2.08 -18.68
C PHE A 307 -22.24 3.14 -19.78
N THR A 308 -22.61 2.75 -21.00
CA THR A 308 -22.83 3.71 -22.09
C THR A 308 -24.18 4.41 -21.94
N THR A 309 -25.23 3.64 -21.60
CA THR A 309 -26.60 4.16 -21.42
C THR A 309 -26.87 4.56 -19.97
N CYS A 310 -25.99 4.16 -19.05
CA CYS A 310 -26.14 4.29 -17.60
C CYS A 310 -27.47 3.71 -17.09
N LYS A 311 -27.83 2.54 -17.59
CA LYS A 311 -29.06 1.83 -17.22
C LYS A 311 -28.80 0.37 -16.93
N ARG A 312 -29.60 -0.19 -16.02
CA ARG A 312 -29.66 -1.63 -15.79
C ARG A 312 -30.37 -2.29 -16.96
N GLU A 313 -29.80 -3.38 -17.41
CA GLU A 313 -30.33 -4.28 -18.44
C GLU A 313 -30.40 -5.70 -17.86
N TRP A 314 -31.29 -6.52 -18.43
CA TRP A 314 -31.35 -7.91 -18.06
C TRP A 314 -30.45 -8.75 -18.95
N SER A 315 -29.59 -9.55 -18.35
CA SER A 315 -28.57 -10.30 -19.08
C SER A 315 -29.09 -11.56 -19.76
N GLY A 316 -30.30 -12.02 -19.39
CA GLY A 316 -30.85 -13.34 -19.76
C GLY A 316 -30.08 -14.50 -19.10
N LYS A 317 -29.14 -14.22 -18.20
CA LYS A 317 -28.41 -15.24 -17.47
C LYS A 317 -29.13 -15.56 -16.17
N HIS A 318 -29.53 -16.80 -16.01
CA HIS A 318 -30.12 -17.30 -14.79
C HIS A 318 -29.07 -18.04 -13.97
N LEU A 319 -29.07 -17.80 -12.67
CA LEU A 319 -28.24 -18.47 -11.70
C LEU A 319 -29.10 -19.09 -10.61
N ARG A 320 -28.92 -20.37 -10.35
CA ARG A 320 -29.58 -21.06 -9.26
C ARG A 320 -28.58 -21.35 -8.14
N GLY A 321 -28.97 -21.06 -6.92
CA GLY A 321 -28.21 -21.40 -5.73
C GLY A 321 -27.97 -22.88 -5.59
N ASP A 322 -26.80 -23.28 -5.09
CA ASP A 322 -26.36 -24.66 -4.87
C ASP A 322 -25.60 -24.71 -3.54
N ASP A 323 -25.76 -25.81 -2.79
CA ASP A 323 -25.11 -26.02 -1.50
C ASP A 323 -23.57 -25.96 -1.59
N ASN A 324 -22.98 -26.27 -2.75
CA ASN A 324 -21.55 -26.25 -2.99
C ASN A 324 -21.09 -24.94 -3.67
N MET A 325 -22.01 -24.01 -3.95
CA MET A 325 -21.70 -22.74 -4.58
C MET A 325 -20.96 -21.82 -3.63
N ILE A 326 -19.94 -21.14 -4.14
CA ILE A 326 -19.22 -20.05 -3.48
C ILE A 326 -19.41 -18.79 -4.33
N LEU A 327 -20.13 -17.81 -3.80
CA LEU A 327 -20.30 -16.52 -4.45
C LEU A 327 -19.05 -15.67 -4.22
N ILE A 328 -18.52 -15.07 -5.28
CA ILE A 328 -17.39 -14.14 -5.21
C ILE A 328 -17.90 -12.77 -5.63
N LEU A 329 -17.93 -11.83 -4.72
CA LEU A 329 -18.36 -10.45 -4.96
C LEU A 329 -17.13 -9.55 -5.13
N GLU A 330 -17.11 -8.76 -6.22
CA GLU A 330 -16.03 -7.81 -6.51
C GLU A 330 -16.56 -6.42 -6.90
#